data_e803f4d47707d0c1a8bbfda468d9f033
#
_entry.id   e803f4d47707d0c1a8bbfda468d9f033
#
_cell.length_a   1.000
_cell.length_b   1.000
_cell.length_c   1.000
_cell.angle_alpha   90.00
_cell.angle_beta   90.00
_cell.angle_gamma   90.00
#
_symmetry.space_group_name_H-M   'P 1'
#
loop_
_entity.id
_entity.type
_entity.pdbx_description
1 polymer ?
#
loop_
_entity_poly.entity_id
_entity_poly.type
_entity_poly.pdbx_seq_one_letter_code
_entity_poly.pdbx_strand_id
1 'polypeptide(L)'
;LSDAPSAWSEDGGDGAHFCGGQVKAGDLSTVFQPIVRMDTGELFAYETLVRCQVPGFSPVTLFERAAEERSTGRLGRMIREIAVPLCGGTPIFFNLHPDELTDRWLVRPDDPIASHDHDIYLEITESVPLSHFGLCMSVLREVCGRTGAHLVIDDLGAGYSNLKLIADLDPKVVKLDRALVQDLHRRPRQQKLVSMVVRLCTELGAVVVAEGIETYDEYRAVRDSGAQYGQGYLFARPSFPMPAITWPPPALGD
;
A
#
# COMPACT_ATOMS: atom_id res chain seq x y z
N LEU A 1 27.33 32.86 17.00
CA LEU A 1 27.02 32.30 18.32
C LEU A 1 25.62 32.72 18.73
N SER A 2 24.59 32.00 18.38
CA SER A 2 23.31 32.05 19.06
C SER A 2 22.50 30.80 18.68
N ASP A 3 22.28 29.99 19.66
CA ASP A 3 21.20 29.08 19.96
C ASP A 3 20.40 28.47 18.81
N ALA A 4 20.72 27.22 18.50
CA ALA A 4 19.79 26.27 17.89
C ALA A 4 18.79 25.82 18.96
N PRO A 5 17.48 25.80 18.70
CA PRO A 5 16.54 25.22 19.65
C PRO A 5 16.67 23.70 19.65
N SER A 6 17.21 23.18 20.71
CA SER A 6 17.11 21.78 21.11
C SER A 6 15.69 21.52 21.59
N ALA A 7 14.86 20.94 20.73
CA ALA A 7 13.54 20.43 21.15
C ALA A 7 13.28 19.10 20.43
N TRP A 8 14.01 18.08 20.82
CA TRP A 8 13.65 16.70 20.51
C TRP A 8 13.31 16.04 21.83
N SER A 9 12.04 16.08 22.24
CA SER A 9 11.56 15.19 23.28
C SER A 9 11.48 13.78 22.69
N GLU A 10 12.30 12.91 23.21
CA GLU A 10 12.21 11.46 23.07
C GLU A 10 10.97 10.99 23.85
N ASP A 11 9.79 11.03 23.22
CA ASP A 11 8.59 10.40 23.76
C ASP A 11 8.08 9.37 22.76
N GLY A 12 8.77 8.21 22.73
CA GLY A 12 8.23 6.95 22.27
C GLY A 12 7.48 6.29 23.43
N GLY A 13 6.22 6.58 23.60
CA GLY A 13 5.39 5.98 24.64
C GLY A 13 3.93 6.39 24.46
N ASP A 14 3.04 5.67 25.05
CA ASP A 14 1.58 5.68 25.14
C ASP A 14 0.83 7.05 25.03
N GLY A 15 1.53 8.11 24.72
CA GLY A 15 1.07 9.50 24.67
C GLY A 15 1.09 10.19 23.30
N ALA A 16 1.34 9.45 22.19
CA ALA A 16 1.30 10.06 20.87
C ALA A 16 -0.13 10.48 20.50
N HIS A 17 -0.31 11.78 20.24
CA HIS A 17 -1.57 12.36 19.81
C HIS A 17 -1.44 12.84 18.36
N PHE A 18 -2.50 12.69 17.57
CA PHE A 18 -2.63 13.10 16.17
C PHE A 18 -3.94 13.90 16.01
N CYS A 19 -4.07 14.62 14.92
CA CYS A 19 -5.30 15.29 14.54
C CYS A 19 -5.80 16.28 15.62
N GLY A 20 -4.95 17.23 16.02
CA GLY A 20 -5.29 18.20 17.05
C GLY A 20 -5.51 17.60 18.45
N GLY A 21 -4.93 16.44 18.71
CA GLY A 21 -5.12 15.72 19.97
C GLY A 21 -6.38 14.86 20.03
N GLN A 22 -7.14 14.76 18.95
CA GLN A 22 -8.40 14.00 18.89
C GLN A 22 -8.17 12.50 18.75
N VAL A 23 -7.05 12.07 18.15
CA VAL A 23 -6.69 10.67 17.94
C VAL A 23 -5.45 10.34 18.76
N LYS A 24 -5.52 9.28 19.56
CA LYS A 24 -4.39 8.73 20.33
C LYS A 24 -3.84 7.49 19.62
N ALA A 25 -2.61 7.14 19.93
CA ALA A 25 -2.01 5.90 19.41
C ALA A 25 -2.89 4.66 19.68
N GLY A 26 -3.48 4.56 20.88
CA GLY A 26 -4.37 3.46 21.25
C GLY A 26 -5.72 3.42 20.51
N ASP A 27 -6.09 4.48 19.78
CA ASP A 27 -7.27 4.51 18.92
C ASP A 27 -7.01 3.95 17.53
N LEU A 28 -5.73 3.68 17.20
CA LEU A 28 -5.30 3.12 15.93
C LEU A 28 -5.16 1.61 16.03
N SER A 29 -5.52 0.94 14.95
CA SER A 29 -5.31 -0.49 14.77
C SER A 29 -5.04 -0.79 13.30
N THR A 30 -4.60 -1.98 12.98
CA THR A 30 -4.40 -2.43 11.61
C THR A 30 -5.18 -3.70 11.34
N VAL A 31 -5.71 -3.81 10.13
CA VAL A 31 -6.26 -5.04 9.58
C VAL A 31 -5.47 -5.40 8.33
N PHE A 32 -5.56 -6.66 7.92
CA PHE A 32 -4.76 -7.21 6.83
C PHE A 32 -5.67 -7.78 5.77
N GLN A 33 -5.32 -7.55 4.49
CA GLN A 33 -6.00 -8.14 3.36
C GLN A 33 -5.01 -8.94 2.51
N PRO A 34 -5.30 -10.21 2.17
CA PRO A 34 -4.38 -11.03 1.40
C PRO A 34 -4.34 -10.60 -0.05
N ILE A 35 -3.14 -10.64 -0.61
CA ILE A 35 -2.83 -10.60 -2.03
C ILE A 35 -2.46 -12.02 -2.43
N VAL A 36 -3.11 -12.57 -3.44
CA VAL A 36 -2.99 -13.99 -3.82
C VAL A 36 -2.52 -14.16 -5.25
N ARG A 37 -1.83 -15.25 -5.52
CA ARG A 37 -1.50 -15.67 -6.89
C ARG A 37 -2.76 -16.09 -7.64
N MET A 38 -2.92 -15.59 -8.85
CA MET A 38 -4.13 -15.80 -9.66
C MET A 38 -4.25 -17.21 -10.24
N ASP A 39 -3.18 -17.99 -10.25
CA ASP A 39 -3.16 -19.36 -10.76
C ASP A 39 -3.30 -20.43 -9.67
N THR A 40 -2.76 -20.19 -8.46
CA THR A 40 -2.68 -21.20 -7.40
C THR A 40 -3.46 -20.83 -6.13
N GLY A 41 -3.77 -19.55 -5.92
CA GLY A 41 -4.36 -19.04 -4.68
C GLY A 41 -3.39 -18.95 -3.51
N GLU A 42 -2.10 -19.20 -3.75
CA GLU A 42 -1.07 -19.04 -2.73
C GLU A 42 -0.98 -17.59 -2.26
N LEU A 43 -0.78 -17.42 -0.96
CA LEU A 43 -0.53 -16.11 -0.38
C LEU A 43 0.78 -15.54 -0.96
N PHE A 44 0.70 -14.33 -1.49
CA PHE A 44 1.87 -13.55 -1.89
C PHE A 44 2.30 -12.63 -0.74
N ALA A 45 1.39 -11.85 -0.21
CA ALA A 45 1.62 -10.90 0.87
C ALA A 45 0.29 -10.48 1.52
N TYR A 46 0.37 -9.72 2.60
CA TYR A 46 -0.78 -8.98 3.13
C TYR A 46 -0.61 -7.48 2.94
N GLU A 47 -1.67 -6.79 2.53
CA GLU A 47 -1.72 -5.34 2.61
C GLU A 47 -2.19 -4.91 4.01
N THR A 48 -1.48 -3.93 4.59
CA THR A 48 -1.79 -3.34 5.88
C THR A 48 -2.70 -2.15 5.71
N LEU A 49 -3.85 -2.20 6.36
CA LEU A 49 -4.88 -1.17 6.28
C LEU A 49 -5.15 -0.61 7.67
N VAL A 50 -4.80 0.67 7.90
CA VAL A 50 -5.05 1.35 9.17
C VAL A 50 -6.55 1.48 9.43
N ARG A 51 -6.92 1.40 10.70
CA ARG A 51 -8.27 1.69 11.23
C ARG A 51 -8.16 2.64 12.40
N CYS A 52 -9.07 3.59 12.47
CA CYS A 52 -9.21 4.51 13.60
C CYS A 52 -10.56 4.26 14.29
N GLN A 53 -10.55 4.12 15.61
CA GLN A 53 -11.77 3.89 16.40
C GLN A 53 -12.53 5.19 16.70
N VAL A 54 -11.90 6.35 16.51
CA VAL A 54 -12.54 7.64 16.72
C VAL A 54 -13.53 7.92 15.61
N PRO A 55 -14.82 8.19 15.91
CA PRO A 55 -15.82 8.50 14.90
C PRO A 55 -15.42 9.69 14.03
N GLY A 56 -15.64 9.57 12.71
CA GLY A 56 -15.31 10.62 11.75
C GLY A 56 -13.89 10.54 11.17
N PHE A 57 -13.03 9.66 11.68
CA PHE A 57 -11.70 9.44 11.13
C PHE A 57 -11.65 8.16 10.28
N SER A 58 -11.92 8.29 8.99
CA SER A 58 -11.56 7.28 8.00
C SER A 58 -10.02 7.29 7.78
N PRO A 59 -9.43 6.25 7.17
CA PRO A 59 -8.01 6.31 6.78
C PRO A 59 -7.65 7.57 6.00
N VAL A 60 -8.47 7.97 5.04
CA VAL A 60 -8.27 9.18 4.23
C VAL A 60 -8.26 10.43 5.12
N THR A 61 -9.30 10.62 5.94
CA THR A 61 -9.40 11.79 6.84
C THR A 61 -8.25 11.82 7.85
N LEU A 62 -7.78 10.66 8.31
CA LEU A 62 -6.66 10.54 9.22
C LEU A 62 -5.37 11.09 8.59
N PHE A 63 -5.06 10.68 7.35
CA PHE A 63 -3.88 11.15 6.63
C PHE A 63 -3.99 12.61 6.19
N GLU A 64 -5.17 13.07 5.75
CA GLU A 64 -5.41 14.49 5.44
C GLU A 64 -5.12 15.39 6.65
N ARG A 65 -5.63 15.03 7.83
CA ARG A 65 -5.37 15.78 9.06
C ARG A 65 -3.90 15.71 9.49
N ALA A 66 -3.28 14.54 9.38
CA ALA A 66 -1.86 14.40 9.67
C ALA A 66 -1.00 15.25 8.72
N ALA A 67 -1.38 15.39 7.44
CA ALA A 67 -0.70 16.25 6.48
C ALA A 67 -0.83 17.74 6.86
N GLU A 68 -2.04 18.21 7.22
CA GLU A 68 -2.27 19.56 7.71
C GLU A 68 -1.36 19.90 8.92
N GLU A 69 -1.11 18.92 9.79
CA GLU A 69 -0.30 19.07 11.00
C GLU A 69 1.20 18.76 10.79
N ARG A 70 1.60 18.38 9.59
CA ARG A 70 2.96 17.91 9.26
C ARG A 70 3.41 16.75 10.16
N SER A 71 2.50 15.81 10.41
CA SER A 71 2.71 14.66 11.29
C SER A 71 2.57 13.31 10.55
N THR A 72 2.50 13.32 9.22
CA THR A 72 2.33 12.11 8.39
C THR A 72 3.43 11.09 8.61
N GLY A 73 4.69 11.50 8.68
CA GLY A 73 5.81 10.60 8.93
C GLY A 73 5.72 9.92 10.30
N ARG A 74 5.27 10.63 11.32
CA ARG A 74 5.03 10.07 12.67
C ARG A 74 3.85 9.08 12.65
N LEU A 75 2.76 9.44 11.94
CA LEU A 75 1.61 8.57 11.78
C LEU A 75 1.98 7.28 11.04
N GLY A 76 2.67 7.38 9.90
CA GLY A 76 3.13 6.23 9.13
C GLY A 76 4.01 5.30 9.95
N ARG A 77 4.97 5.87 10.72
CA ARG A 77 5.79 5.07 11.64
C ARG A 77 4.93 4.35 12.69
N MET A 78 3.97 5.01 13.31
CA MET A 78 3.07 4.41 14.29
C MET A 78 2.27 3.24 13.70
N ILE A 79 1.79 3.38 12.47
CA ILE A 79 1.10 2.29 11.76
C ILE A 79 2.05 1.09 11.58
N ARG A 80 3.31 1.32 11.21
CA ARG A 80 4.32 0.26 11.08
C ARG A 80 4.67 -0.39 12.43
N GLU A 81 4.77 0.40 13.50
CA GLU A 81 4.98 -0.11 14.88
C GLU A 81 3.83 -1.01 15.35
N ILE A 82 2.59 -0.72 14.95
CA ILE A 82 1.43 -1.57 15.24
C ILE A 82 1.44 -2.83 14.36
N ALA A 83 1.70 -2.69 13.07
CA ALA A 83 1.49 -3.76 12.10
C ALA A 83 2.61 -4.81 12.10
N VAL A 84 3.88 -4.40 12.15
CA VAL A 84 5.03 -5.31 12.03
C VAL A 84 5.00 -6.44 13.06
N PRO A 85 4.71 -6.22 14.35
CA PRO A 85 4.58 -7.31 15.31
C PRO A 85 3.41 -8.27 15.05
N LEU A 86 2.40 -7.82 14.31
CA LEU A 86 1.17 -8.59 14.05
C LEU A 86 1.23 -9.42 12.76
N CYS A 87 2.17 -9.13 11.85
CA CYS A 87 2.20 -9.79 10.53
C CYS A 87 2.82 -11.20 10.55
N GLY A 88 3.32 -11.67 11.68
CA GLY A 88 3.72 -13.07 11.87
C GLY A 88 4.83 -13.55 10.94
N GLY A 89 5.70 -12.64 10.44
CA GLY A 89 6.77 -12.99 9.54
C GLY A 89 6.32 -13.31 8.11
N THR A 90 5.25 -12.67 7.62
CA THR A 90 4.80 -12.76 6.24
C THR A 90 5.18 -11.50 5.46
N PRO A 91 5.34 -11.57 4.11
CA PRO A 91 5.52 -10.38 3.28
C PRO A 91 4.34 -9.40 3.46
N ILE A 92 4.66 -8.09 3.52
CA ILE A 92 3.68 -7.08 3.91
C ILE A 92 3.79 -5.81 3.05
N PHE A 93 2.64 -5.24 2.71
CA PHE A 93 2.52 -3.98 1.99
C PHE A 93 2.14 -2.85 2.95
N PHE A 94 2.80 -1.71 2.80
CA PHE A 94 2.53 -0.48 3.55
C PHE A 94 2.28 0.69 2.61
N ASN A 95 1.14 1.34 2.79
CA ASN A 95 0.84 2.60 2.14
C ASN A 95 1.75 3.72 2.68
N LEU A 96 2.41 4.46 1.79
CA LEU A 96 3.20 5.64 2.11
C LEU A 96 2.51 6.90 1.63
N HIS A 97 2.28 7.83 2.56
CA HIS A 97 1.87 9.16 2.15
C HIS A 97 3.06 9.94 1.57
N PRO A 98 2.89 10.71 0.47
CA PRO A 98 4.00 11.45 -0.16
C PRO A 98 4.79 12.34 0.79
N ASP A 99 4.14 12.92 1.79
CA ASP A 99 4.78 13.79 2.78
C ASP A 99 5.72 13.01 3.73
N GLU A 100 5.54 11.69 3.89
CA GLU A 100 6.49 10.85 4.64
C GLU A 100 7.89 10.84 4.00
N LEU A 101 7.94 11.00 2.67
CA LEU A 101 9.19 11.03 1.92
C LEU A 101 9.98 12.33 2.12
N THR A 102 9.34 13.38 2.64
CA THR A 102 10.00 14.64 3.02
C THR A 102 10.36 14.69 4.50
N ASP A 103 9.87 13.74 5.27
CA ASP A 103 10.11 13.61 6.71
C ASP A 103 11.26 12.62 6.98
N ARG A 104 11.90 12.78 8.14
CA ARG A 104 13.06 11.93 8.52
C ARG A 104 12.67 10.60 9.13
N TRP A 105 11.38 10.34 9.36
CA TRP A 105 10.92 9.13 10.06
C TRP A 105 11.23 7.86 9.29
N LEU A 106 10.94 7.83 8.00
CA LEU A 106 11.11 6.64 7.15
C LEU A 106 12.58 6.21 6.98
N VAL A 107 13.52 7.17 7.06
CA VAL A 107 14.96 6.89 6.91
C VAL A 107 15.65 6.58 8.23
N ARG A 108 14.94 6.54 9.35
CA ARG A 108 15.54 6.23 10.67
C ARG A 108 15.95 4.75 10.73
N PRO A 109 17.13 4.45 11.32
CA PRO A 109 17.58 3.07 11.46
C PRO A 109 16.69 2.21 12.36
N ASP A 110 15.92 2.83 13.24
CA ASP A 110 14.98 2.23 14.18
C ASP A 110 13.54 2.21 13.68
N ASP A 111 13.29 2.49 12.39
CA ASP A 111 11.96 2.28 11.81
C ASP A 111 11.65 0.77 11.75
N PRO A 112 10.45 0.32 12.10
CA PRO A 112 10.07 -1.10 12.15
C PRO A 112 10.35 -1.88 10.86
N ILE A 113 10.32 -1.23 9.69
CA ILE A 113 10.67 -1.89 8.41
C ILE A 113 12.10 -2.41 8.37
N ALA A 114 13.02 -1.80 9.13
CA ALA A 114 14.42 -2.23 9.14
C ALA A 114 14.65 -3.53 9.93
N SER A 115 13.68 -3.97 10.72
CA SER A 115 13.75 -5.16 11.58
C SER A 115 12.83 -6.30 11.16
N HIS A 116 12.12 -6.14 10.04
CA HIS A 116 11.23 -7.18 9.52
C HIS A 116 12.01 -8.21 8.71
N ASP A 117 11.83 -9.50 9.01
CA ASP A 117 12.61 -10.59 8.41
C ASP A 117 12.11 -11.04 7.02
N HIS A 118 11.04 -10.46 6.52
CA HIS A 118 10.42 -10.79 5.24
C HIS A 118 10.31 -9.59 4.32
N ASP A 119 9.92 -9.82 3.06
CA ASP A 119 9.78 -8.76 2.08
C ASP A 119 8.79 -7.69 2.52
N ILE A 120 9.20 -6.43 2.41
CA ILE A 120 8.37 -5.25 2.62
C ILE A 120 8.14 -4.57 1.28
N TYR A 121 6.88 -4.23 1.02
CA TYR A 121 6.43 -3.52 -0.17
C TYR A 121 5.92 -2.14 0.24
N LEU A 122 6.51 -1.08 -0.30
CA LEU A 122 6.16 0.31 0.00
C LEU A 122 5.34 0.87 -1.15
N GLU A 123 4.07 1.15 -0.89
CA GLU A 123 3.10 1.61 -1.87
C GLU A 123 3.07 3.13 -1.95
N ILE A 124 3.21 3.67 -3.16
CA ILE A 124 2.99 5.07 -3.46
C ILE A 124 1.92 5.20 -4.52
N THR A 125 1.00 6.14 -4.35
CA THR A 125 -0.05 6.38 -5.33
C THR A 125 0.50 7.01 -6.61
N GLU A 126 -0.11 6.73 -7.77
CA GLU A 126 0.27 7.35 -9.05
C GLU A 126 0.12 8.89 -9.04
N SER A 127 -0.63 9.43 -8.10
CA SER A 127 -0.97 10.86 -7.97
C SER A 127 0.09 11.69 -7.24
N VAL A 128 1.27 11.14 -6.94
CA VAL A 128 2.36 11.90 -6.28
C VAL A 128 2.70 13.15 -7.10
N PRO A 129 2.63 14.36 -6.51
CA PRO A 129 2.96 15.58 -7.23
C PRO A 129 4.40 15.56 -7.72
N LEU A 130 4.60 15.75 -9.01
CA LEU A 130 5.92 15.76 -9.66
C LEU A 130 6.86 16.87 -9.16
N SER A 131 6.34 17.88 -8.44
CA SER A 131 7.10 19.02 -7.94
C SER A 131 8.26 18.66 -6.99
N HIS A 132 8.18 17.52 -6.31
CA HIS A 132 9.23 17.03 -5.40
C HIS A 132 9.77 15.66 -5.84
N PHE A 133 9.48 15.24 -7.05
CA PHE A 133 9.77 13.90 -7.57
C PHE A 133 11.23 13.46 -7.37
N GLY A 134 12.20 14.34 -7.68
CA GLY A 134 13.62 14.02 -7.52
C GLY A 134 14.03 13.72 -6.08
N LEU A 135 13.48 14.46 -5.10
CA LEU A 135 13.75 14.24 -3.68
C LEU A 135 13.08 12.95 -3.20
N CYS A 136 11.81 12.77 -3.53
CA CYS A 136 11.06 11.56 -3.17
C CYS A 136 11.75 10.30 -3.70
N MET A 137 12.24 10.34 -4.94
CA MET A 137 12.99 9.25 -5.56
C MET A 137 14.29 8.92 -4.84
N SER A 138 15.03 9.96 -4.41
CA SER A 138 16.27 9.75 -3.67
C SER A 138 16.02 9.10 -2.33
N VAL A 139 14.97 9.53 -1.61
CA VAL A 139 14.57 8.95 -0.32
C VAL A 139 14.11 7.51 -0.49
N LEU A 140 13.24 7.24 -1.47
CA LEU A 140 12.76 5.87 -1.74
C LEU A 140 13.90 4.92 -2.07
N ARG A 141 14.84 5.33 -2.95
CA ARG A 141 16.00 4.51 -3.28
C ARG A 141 16.90 4.26 -2.07
N GLU A 142 17.11 5.26 -1.22
CA GLU A 142 17.86 5.10 0.02
C GLU A 142 17.19 4.10 0.97
N VAL A 143 15.89 4.25 1.21
CA VAL A 143 15.11 3.35 2.06
C VAL A 143 15.14 1.92 1.51
N CYS A 144 14.79 1.73 0.24
CA CYS A 144 14.82 0.41 -0.39
C CYS A 144 16.22 -0.22 -0.37
N GLY A 145 17.28 0.57 -0.66
CA GLY A 145 18.66 0.10 -0.64
C GLY A 145 19.16 -0.31 0.74
N ARG A 146 18.64 0.30 1.82
CA ARG A 146 19.04 -0.01 3.21
C ARG A 146 18.24 -1.14 3.83
N THR A 147 16.97 -1.23 3.50
CA THR A 147 16.02 -2.17 4.15
C THR A 147 15.73 -3.40 3.29
N GLY A 148 16.08 -3.38 2.01
CA GLY A 148 15.66 -4.41 1.05
C GLY A 148 14.19 -4.29 0.64
N ALA A 149 13.47 -3.23 1.08
CA ALA A 149 12.08 -3.03 0.72
C ALA A 149 11.91 -2.81 -0.79
N HIS A 150 10.75 -3.20 -1.30
CA HIS A 150 10.37 -3.11 -2.70
C HIS A 150 9.39 -1.97 -2.94
N LEU A 151 9.58 -1.25 -4.04
CA LEU A 151 8.67 -0.17 -4.41
C LEU A 151 7.45 -0.71 -5.14
N VAL A 152 6.29 -0.15 -4.84
CA VAL A 152 4.99 -0.44 -5.47
C VAL A 152 4.36 0.85 -5.96
N ILE A 153 3.82 0.82 -7.18
CA ILE A 153 2.93 1.87 -7.68
C ILE A 153 1.49 1.40 -7.44
N ASP A 154 0.74 2.20 -6.72
CA ASP A 154 -0.64 1.92 -6.34
C ASP A 154 -1.64 2.77 -7.14
N ASP A 155 -2.91 2.33 -7.18
CA ASP A 155 -4.06 3.00 -7.79
C ASP A 155 -3.90 3.29 -9.30
N LEU A 156 -3.12 2.49 -10.04
CA LEU A 156 -2.97 2.72 -11.49
C LEU A 156 -4.31 2.60 -12.21
N GLY A 157 -4.79 3.72 -12.74
CA GLY A 157 -6.07 3.81 -13.46
C GLY A 157 -7.19 4.50 -12.70
N ALA A 158 -6.98 4.96 -11.47
CA ALA A 158 -7.96 5.74 -10.71
C ALA A 158 -8.21 7.15 -11.28
N GLY A 159 -7.26 7.68 -12.06
CA GLY A 159 -7.33 9.03 -12.60
C GLY A 159 -6.58 9.20 -13.92
N TYR A 160 -5.73 10.23 -13.99
CA TYR A 160 -4.82 10.44 -15.12
C TYR A 160 -3.58 9.56 -14.94
N SER A 161 -3.66 8.31 -15.42
CA SER A 161 -2.59 7.33 -15.29
C SER A 161 -1.25 7.84 -15.82
N ASN A 162 -0.26 7.93 -14.95
CA ASN A 162 1.10 8.34 -15.31
C ASN A 162 1.98 7.11 -15.59
N LEU A 163 1.81 6.50 -16.76
CA LEU A 163 2.62 5.34 -17.18
C LEU A 163 4.13 5.64 -17.17
N LYS A 164 4.54 6.92 -17.30
CA LYS A 164 5.94 7.32 -17.20
C LYS A 164 6.51 7.00 -15.81
N LEU A 165 5.67 7.05 -14.78
CA LEU A 165 6.09 6.74 -13.42
C LEU A 165 6.62 5.31 -13.29
N ILE A 166 6.01 4.35 -14.01
CA ILE A 166 6.45 2.94 -14.01
C ILE A 166 7.89 2.84 -14.57
N ALA A 167 8.18 3.55 -15.66
CA ALA A 167 9.51 3.52 -16.26
C ALA A 167 10.56 4.26 -15.42
N ASP A 168 10.19 5.35 -14.73
CA ASP A 168 11.10 6.16 -13.93
C ASP A 168 11.43 5.55 -12.57
N LEU A 169 10.47 4.80 -11.98
CA LEU A 169 10.56 4.26 -10.62
C LEU A 169 11.11 2.84 -10.55
N ASP A 170 11.03 2.09 -11.65
CA ASP A 170 11.38 0.66 -11.69
C ASP A 170 10.73 -0.14 -10.54
N PRO A 171 9.38 -0.09 -10.41
CA PRO A 171 8.70 -0.71 -9.29
C PRO A 171 8.75 -2.24 -9.39
N LYS A 172 8.75 -2.91 -8.25
CA LYS A 172 8.63 -4.38 -8.21
C LYS A 172 7.20 -4.84 -8.51
N VAL A 173 6.22 -4.02 -8.09
CA VAL A 173 4.79 -4.31 -8.22
C VAL A 173 4.06 -3.08 -8.73
N VAL A 174 3.05 -3.30 -9.57
CA VAL A 174 2.06 -2.29 -9.98
C VAL A 174 0.67 -2.81 -9.62
N LYS A 175 -0.12 -2.03 -8.87
CA LYS A 175 -1.49 -2.38 -8.51
C LYS A 175 -2.46 -1.65 -9.45
N LEU A 176 -3.35 -2.42 -10.06
CA LEU A 176 -4.43 -1.88 -10.91
C LEU A 176 -5.61 -1.53 -10.02
N ASP A 177 -6.03 -0.27 -10.08
CA ASP A 177 -7.18 0.21 -9.34
C ASP A 177 -8.46 -0.56 -9.66
N ARG A 178 -9.34 -0.67 -8.67
CA ARG A 178 -10.66 -1.30 -8.79
C ARG A 178 -11.48 -0.79 -9.98
N ALA A 179 -11.37 0.48 -10.38
CA ALA A 179 -12.12 1.03 -11.51
C ALA A 179 -11.79 0.34 -12.84
N LEU A 180 -10.57 -0.22 -12.97
CA LEU A 180 -10.17 -1.03 -14.11
C LEU A 180 -10.67 -2.47 -14.03
N VAL A 181 -10.94 -2.98 -12.84
CA VAL A 181 -11.30 -4.37 -12.56
C VAL A 181 -12.82 -4.57 -12.53
N GLN A 182 -13.54 -3.62 -11.96
CA GLN A 182 -14.99 -3.70 -11.78
C GLN A 182 -15.73 -3.90 -13.10
N ASP A 183 -16.57 -4.93 -13.17
CA ASP A 183 -17.33 -5.33 -14.37
C ASP A 183 -16.44 -5.59 -15.62
N LEU A 184 -15.16 -5.90 -15.43
CA LEU A 184 -14.21 -6.07 -16.53
C LEU A 184 -14.69 -7.11 -17.55
N HIS A 185 -15.31 -8.20 -17.10
CA HIS A 185 -15.86 -9.27 -17.92
C HIS A 185 -16.91 -8.78 -18.93
N ARG A 186 -17.56 -7.63 -18.68
CA ARG A 186 -18.58 -7.03 -19.56
C ARG A 186 -18.05 -5.94 -20.48
N ARG A 187 -16.76 -5.58 -20.38
CA ARG A 187 -16.17 -4.41 -21.04
C ARG A 187 -15.00 -4.78 -21.96
N PRO A 188 -15.27 -5.28 -23.19
CA PRO A 188 -14.20 -5.80 -24.08
C PRO A 188 -13.09 -4.80 -24.40
N ARG A 189 -13.39 -3.51 -24.50
CA ARG A 189 -12.36 -2.47 -24.71
C ARG A 189 -11.47 -2.29 -23.49
N GLN A 190 -12.04 -2.36 -22.28
CA GLN A 190 -11.31 -2.26 -21.03
C GLN A 190 -10.47 -3.52 -20.80
N GLN A 191 -10.96 -4.73 -21.14
CA GLN A 191 -10.16 -5.96 -21.11
C GLN A 191 -8.91 -5.81 -21.97
N LYS A 192 -9.07 -5.27 -23.18
CA LYS A 192 -7.93 -5.04 -24.07
C LYS A 192 -6.94 -4.03 -23.49
N LEU A 193 -7.44 -2.93 -22.88
CA LEU A 193 -6.61 -1.94 -22.20
C LEU A 193 -5.84 -2.58 -21.05
N VAL A 194 -6.53 -3.30 -20.17
CA VAL A 194 -5.92 -3.97 -19.00
C VAL A 194 -4.85 -4.97 -19.45
N SER A 195 -5.13 -5.83 -20.45
CA SER A 195 -4.13 -6.75 -20.99
C SER A 195 -2.88 -6.05 -21.52
N MET A 196 -3.04 -4.90 -22.19
CA MET A 196 -1.88 -4.14 -22.69
C MET A 196 -1.09 -3.49 -21.56
N VAL A 197 -1.76 -2.98 -20.52
CA VAL A 197 -1.10 -2.42 -19.32
C VAL A 197 -0.35 -3.50 -18.56
N VAL A 198 -0.98 -4.65 -18.32
CA VAL A 198 -0.33 -5.80 -17.66
C VAL A 198 0.93 -6.22 -18.44
N ARG A 199 0.82 -6.35 -19.76
CA ARG A 199 1.96 -6.69 -20.60
C ARG A 199 3.07 -5.65 -20.51
N LEU A 200 2.75 -4.35 -20.57
CA LEU A 200 3.72 -3.27 -20.43
C LEU A 200 4.46 -3.36 -19.08
N CYS A 201 3.74 -3.52 -17.97
CA CYS A 201 4.34 -3.66 -16.64
C CYS A 201 5.29 -4.87 -16.59
N THR A 202 4.85 -6.02 -17.14
CA THR A 202 5.66 -7.26 -17.17
C THR A 202 6.92 -7.09 -18.03
N GLU A 203 6.84 -6.44 -19.19
CA GLU A 203 8.00 -6.15 -20.05
C GLU A 203 8.99 -5.18 -19.38
N LEU A 204 8.51 -4.33 -18.45
CA LEU A 204 9.34 -3.45 -17.62
C LEU A 204 9.85 -4.12 -16.33
N GLY A 205 9.56 -5.40 -16.10
CA GLY A 205 10.06 -6.17 -14.95
C GLY A 205 9.18 -6.12 -13.70
N ALA A 206 8.04 -5.43 -13.75
CA ALA A 206 7.07 -5.39 -12.65
C ALA A 206 6.04 -6.52 -12.73
N VAL A 207 5.62 -7.04 -11.58
CA VAL A 207 4.44 -7.89 -11.48
C VAL A 207 3.19 -7.05 -11.25
N VAL A 208 2.02 -7.57 -11.65
CA VAL A 208 0.76 -6.84 -11.55
C VAL A 208 -0.17 -7.50 -10.54
N VAL A 209 -0.68 -6.68 -9.62
CA VAL A 209 -1.77 -7.01 -8.70
C VAL A 209 -3.04 -6.31 -9.19
N ALA A 210 -4.13 -7.03 -9.37
CA ALA A 210 -5.43 -6.44 -9.67
C ALA A 210 -6.26 -6.33 -8.39
N GLU A 211 -6.78 -5.14 -8.13
CA GLU A 211 -7.51 -4.84 -6.91
C GLU A 211 -9.03 -4.89 -7.07
N GLY A 212 -9.72 -5.05 -5.93
CA GLY A 212 -11.16 -4.96 -5.88
C GLY A 212 -11.90 -6.07 -6.62
N ILE A 213 -11.31 -7.26 -6.73
CA ILE A 213 -11.96 -8.43 -7.30
C ILE A 213 -13.04 -8.91 -6.33
N GLU A 214 -14.31 -8.78 -6.72
CA GLU A 214 -15.45 -9.15 -5.88
C GLU A 214 -16.22 -10.35 -6.41
N THR A 215 -16.14 -10.62 -7.72
CA THR A 215 -16.88 -11.69 -8.38
C THR A 215 -15.98 -12.66 -9.13
N TYR A 216 -16.47 -13.89 -9.33
CA TYR A 216 -15.76 -14.91 -10.09
C TYR A 216 -15.55 -14.52 -11.56
N ASP A 217 -16.50 -13.79 -12.16
CA ASP A 217 -16.38 -13.31 -13.53
C ASP A 217 -15.29 -12.23 -13.67
N GLU A 218 -15.15 -11.35 -12.69
CA GLU A 218 -14.04 -10.40 -12.62
C GLU A 218 -12.70 -11.14 -12.48
N TYR A 219 -12.62 -12.09 -11.55
CA TYR A 219 -11.44 -12.94 -11.39
C TYR A 219 -11.00 -13.58 -12.71
N ARG A 220 -11.94 -14.18 -13.44
CA ARG A 220 -11.62 -14.80 -14.74
C ARG A 220 -11.11 -13.76 -15.75
N ALA A 221 -11.80 -12.64 -15.89
CA ALA A 221 -11.42 -11.59 -16.82
C ALA A 221 -10.03 -10.99 -16.48
N VAL A 222 -9.74 -10.79 -15.21
CA VAL A 222 -8.43 -10.31 -14.73
C VAL A 222 -7.33 -11.35 -15.00
N ARG A 223 -7.56 -12.60 -14.65
CA ARG A 223 -6.62 -13.70 -14.93
C ARG A 223 -6.34 -13.83 -16.43
N ASP A 224 -7.38 -13.79 -17.26
CA ASP A 224 -7.27 -13.90 -18.72
C ASP A 224 -6.58 -12.65 -19.32
N SER A 225 -6.54 -11.53 -18.61
CA SER A 225 -5.76 -10.34 -18.97
C SER A 225 -4.27 -10.47 -18.63
N GLY A 226 -3.85 -11.53 -17.92
CA GLY A 226 -2.46 -11.86 -17.61
C GLY A 226 -1.93 -11.31 -16.28
N ALA A 227 -2.77 -10.71 -15.42
CA ALA A 227 -2.36 -10.28 -14.09
C ALA A 227 -1.92 -11.48 -13.25
N GLN A 228 -0.77 -11.33 -12.56
CA GLN A 228 -0.15 -12.43 -11.81
C GLN A 228 -0.74 -12.61 -10.42
N TYR A 229 -1.20 -11.50 -9.82
CA TYR A 229 -1.74 -11.46 -8.46
C TYR A 229 -3.08 -10.74 -8.43
N GLY A 230 -3.85 -11.00 -7.39
CA GLY A 230 -5.14 -10.36 -7.18
C GLY A 230 -5.46 -10.16 -5.72
N GLN A 231 -6.29 -9.14 -5.47
CA GLN A 231 -6.79 -8.77 -4.15
C GLN A 231 -8.25 -8.39 -4.27
N GLY A 232 -9.05 -8.75 -3.28
CA GLY A 232 -10.46 -8.38 -3.27
C GLY A 232 -11.30 -9.23 -2.32
N TYR A 233 -12.56 -8.82 -2.18
CA TYR A 233 -13.49 -9.50 -1.26
C TYR A 233 -13.88 -10.91 -1.71
N LEU A 234 -13.60 -11.25 -2.95
CA LEU A 234 -13.76 -12.61 -3.43
C LEU A 234 -12.85 -13.58 -2.67
N PHE A 235 -11.63 -13.17 -2.32
CA PHE A 235 -10.66 -14.00 -1.61
C PHE A 235 -10.79 -13.86 -0.09
N ALA A 236 -10.79 -12.63 0.41
CA ALA A 236 -11.05 -12.31 1.81
C ALA A 236 -11.31 -10.81 2.00
N ARG A 237 -12.10 -10.48 3.02
CA ARG A 237 -12.22 -9.11 3.51
C ARG A 237 -11.06 -8.76 4.44
N PRO A 238 -10.63 -7.49 4.51
CA PRO A 238 -9.64 -7.08 5.49
C PRO A 238 -10.10 -7.40 6.91
N SER A 239 -9.25 -8.06 7.69
CA SER A 239 -9.53 -8.36 9.09
C SER A 239 -8.27 -8.54 9.94
N PHE A 240 -8.45 -8.56 11.26
CA PHE A 240 -7.50 -9.06 12.23
C PHE A 240 -8.24 -9.99 13.21
N PRO A 241 -7.74 -11.20 13.50
CA PRO A 241 -6.54 -11.83 12.93
C PRO A 241 -6.56 -11.92 11.40
N MET A 242 -5.38 -12.14 10.81
CA MET A 242 -5.22 -12.27 9.35
C MET A 242 -6.22 -13.28 8.78
N PRO A 243 -7.00 -12.91 7.75
CA PRO A 243 -8.06 -13.78 7.24
C PRO A 243 -7.50 -14.98 6.47
N ALA A 244 -8.20 -16.10 6.56
CA ALA A 244 -7.98 -17.23 5.67
C ALA A 244 -8.42 -16.89 4.24
N ILE A 245 -7.67 -17.39 3.25
CA ILE A 245 -7.97 -17.19 1.83
C ILE A 245 -9.04 -18.20 1.40
N THR A 246 -10.10 -17.72 0.74
CA THR A 246 -11.07 -18.55 0.04
C THR A 246 -10.54 -18.89 -1.35
N TRP A 247 -10.22 -20.19 -1.58
CA TRP A 247 -9.69 -20.65 -2.86
C TRP A 247 -10.07 -22.12 -3.14
N PRO A 248 -10.42 -22.52 -4.39
CA PRO A 248 -10.71 -21.62 -5.50
C PRO A 248 -11.88 -20.71 -5.20
N PRO A 249 -11.89 -19.48 -5.77
CA PRO A 249 -13.04 -18.60 -5.56
C PRO A 249 -14.29 -19.31 -6.08
N PRO A 250 -15.41 -19.31 -5.33
CA PRO A 250 -16.62 -19.99 -5.75
C PRO A 250 -17.13 -19.41 -7.07
N ALA A 251 -17.39 -20.27 -8.04
CA ALA A 251 -18.19 -19.90 -9.19
C ALA A 251 -19.60 -19.55 -8.67
N LEU A 252 -20.05 -18.31 -8.85
CA LEU A 252 -21.42 -17.95 -8.49
C LEU A 252 -22.35 -18.64 -9.49
N GLY A 253 -22.95 -19.75 -9.07
CA GLY A 253 -24.07 -20.42 -9.73
C GLY A 253 -23.68 -21.33 -10.90
N ASP A 254 -23.52 -22.61 -10.64
CA ASP A 254 -24.07 -23.67 -11.47
C ASP A 254 -25.46 -24.07 -10.93
#